data_4a26b1aab72fb27543539cc4322f5dfd
#
_entry.id   4a26b1aab72fb27543539cc4322f5dfd
#
_cell.length_a   1.000
_cell.length_b   1.000
_cell.length_c   1.000
_cell.angle_alpha   90.00
_cell.angle_beta   90.00
_cell.angle_gamma   90.00
#
_symmetry.space_group_name_H-M   'P 1'
#
loop_
_entity.id
_entity.type
_entity.pdbx_description
1 polymer ?
#
loop_
_entity_poly.entity_id
_entity_poly.type
_entity_poly.pdbx_seq_one_letter_code
_entity_poly.pdbx_strand_id
1 'polypeptide(L)'
;MTENSSETEPMKIYISGPITGKPEANQRFKEMETFLQALGLQAVNPFTWGLQEDSATWEEHMAHDLILLSGCTHILLLRGWQYSRGARLERAMARKLGLKEITLNDR
;
A
#
# COMPACT_ATOMS: atom_id res chain seq x y z
N MET A 1 -13.72 28.28 3.35
CA MET A 1 -13.26 27.90 3.60
C MET A 1 -12.86 27.25 3.65
N THR A 2 -12.51 27.28 3.74
CA THR A 2 -11.94 26.76 3.77
C THR A 2 -11.67 25.95 4.03
N GLU A 3 -11.70 25.89 4.19
CA GLU A 3 -11.28 25.19 4.60
C GLU A 3 -10.60 24.38 4.62
N ASN A 4 -10.68 24.36 4.39
CA ASN A 4 -9.61 23.60 4.85
C ASN A 4 -9.84 22.13 4.62
N SER A 5 -9.89 21.77 3.37
CA SER A 5 -10.24 20.43 2.98
C SER A 5 -9.18 19.42 3.40
N SER A 6 -7.92 19.80 3.54
CA SER A 6 -6.89 18.83 3.89
C SER A 6 -7.09 18.26 5.29
N GLU A 7 -7.72 19.01 6.17
CA GLU A 7 -7.99 18.51 7.51
C GLU A 7 -9.11 17.51 7.52
N THR A 8 -10.02 17.59 6.57
CA THR A 8 -11.15 16.69 6.53
C THR A 8 -11.00 15.58 5.53
N GLU A 9 -9.89 15.60 4.78
CA GLU A 9 -9.67 14.58 3.80
C GLU A 9 -9.38 13.26 4.48
N PRO A 10 -10.06 12.19 4.13
CA PRO A 10 -9.82 10.91 4.79
C PRO A 10 -8.45 10.37 4.42
N MET A 11 -7.83 9.68 5.35
CA MET A 11 -6.58 8.99 5.09
C MET A 11 -6.85 7.80 4.18
N LYS A 12 -6.05 7.69 3.15
CA LYS A 12 -6.12 6.56 2.23
C LYS A 12 -4.76 5.90 2.23
N ILE A 13 -4.71 4.68 2.73
CA ILE A 13 -3.46 4.02 3.07
C ILE A 13 -3.19 2.85 2.13
N TYR A 14 -2.10 2.93 1.40
CA TYR A 14 -1.67 1.86 0.50
C TYR A 14 -0.84 0.86 1.29
N ILE A 15 -1.20 -0.42 1.22
CA ILE A 15 -0.49 -1.47 1.94
C ILE A 15 0.60 -2.03 1.03
N SER A 16 1.84 -2.00 1.49
CA SER A 16 3.00 -2.44 0.73
C SER A 16 3.80 -3.44 1.55
N GLY A 17 4.35 -4.45 0.89
CA GLY A 17 5.14 -5.46 1.59
C GLY A 17 5.53 -6.58 0.67
N PRO A 18 6.23 -7.60 1.22
CA PRO A 18 6.71 -8.70 0.39
C PRO A 18 5.57 -9.59 -0.10
N ILE A 19 5.58 -9.87 -1.39
CA ILE A 19 4.56 -10.70 -2.03
C ILE A 19 5.20 -11.91 -2.72
N THR A 20 6.22 -11.67 -3.52
CA THR A 20 6.83 -12.73 -4.34
C THR A 20 7.43 -13.80 -3.45
N GLY A 21 7.03 -15.04 -3.68
CA GLY A 21 7.54 -16.17 -2.92
C GLY A 21 7.01 -16.28 -1.50
N LYS A 22 5.98 -15.52 -1.16
CA LYS A 22 5.40 -15.54 0.18
C LYS A 22 3.96 -16.03 0.10
N PRO A 23 3.72 -17.33 0.36
CA PRO A 23 2.35 -17.86 0.26
C PRO A 23 1.39 -17.23 1.23
N GLU A 24 1.88 -16.69 2.34
CA GLU A 24 1.02 -16.06 3.35
C GLU A 24 0.76 -14.59 3.06
N ALA A 25 1.29 -14.04 1.95
CA ALA A 25 1.18 -12.60 1.69
C ALA A 25 -0.26 -12.13 1.61
N ASN A 26 -1.11 -12.87 0.88
CA ASN A 26 -2.50 -12.48 0.73
C ASN A 26 -3.17 -12.33 2.09
N GLN A 27 -2.94 -13.28 2.98
CA GLN A 27 -3.51 -13.26 4.32
C GLN A 27 -2.99 -12.06 5.13
N ARG A 28 -1.69 -11.79 5.06
CA ARG A 28 -1.11 -10.68 5.80
C ARG A 28 -1.68 -9.34 5.35
N PHE A 29 -1.80 -9.15 4.03
CA PHE A 29 -2.36 -7.92 3.49
C PHE A 29 -3.83 -7.78 3.88
N LYS A 30 -4.56 -8.89 3.85
CA LYS A 30 -5.97 -8.89 4.22
C LYS A 30 -6.17 -8.53 5.68
N GLU A 31 -5.33 -9.07 6.54
CA GLU A 31 -5.42 -8.78 7.97
C GLU A 31 -5.16 -7.31 8.24
N MET A 32 -4.17 -6.73 7.55
CA MET A 32 -3.89 -5.31 7.73
C MET A 32 -5.03 -4.46 7.19
N GLU A 33 -5.60 -4.86 6.05
CA GLU A 33 -6.74 -4.15 5.49
C GLU A 33 -7.89 -4.12 6.48
N THR A 34 -8.20 -5.28 7.08
CA THR A 34 -9.28 -5.39 8.05
C THR A 34 -9.02 -4.51 9.27
N PHE A 35 -7.78 -4.52 9.74
CA PHE A 35 -7.39 -3.71 10.90
C PHE A 35 -7.60 -2.22 10.63
N LEU A 36 -7.14 -1.75 9.47
CA LEU A 36 -7.28 -0.34 9.11
C LEU A 36 -8.74 0.06 8.96
N GLN A 37 -9.53 -0.81 8.35
CA GLN A 37 -10.96 -0.54 8.19
C GLN A 37 -11.66 -0.46 9.52
N ALA A 38 -11.26 -1.28 10.47
CA ALA A 38 -11.84 -1.24 11.81
C ALA A 38 -11.56 0.08 12.51
N LEU A 39 -10.49 0.77 12.11
CA LEU A 39 -10.16 2.10 12.64
C LEU A 39 -10.86 3.22 11.87
N GLY A 40 -11.68 2.88 10.88
CA GLY A 40 -12.38 3.88 10.09
C GLY A 40 -11.53 4.47 8.96
N LEU A 41 -10.43 3.81 8.61
CA LEU A 41 -9.53 4.31 7.58
C LEU A 41 -9.75 3.57 6.26
N GLN A 42 -9.43 4.24 5.15
CA GLN A 42 -9.48 3.59 3.85
C GLN A 42 -8.17 2.85 3.61
N ALA A 43 -8.28 1.57 3.29
CA ALA A 43 -7.12 0.75 3.01
C ALA A 43 -7.14 0.32 1.55
N VAL A 44 -6.00 0.48 0.88
CA VAL A 44 -5.85 0.03 -0.50
C VAL A 44 -4.94 -1.19 -0.49
N ASN A 45 -5.54 -2.34 -0.71
CA ASN A 45 -4.84 -3.63 -0.71
C ASN A 45 -4.61 -4.03 -2.16
N PRO A 46 -3.36 -4.10 -2.62
CA PRO A 46 -3.10 -4.40 -4.03
C PRO A 46 -3.60 -5.78 -4.45
N PHE A 47 -3.79 -6.71 -3.52
CA PHE A 47 -4.39 -8.00 -3.88
C PHE A 47 -5.83 -7.86 -4.32
N THR A 48 -6.53 -6.85 -3.80
CA THR A 48 -7.94 -6.63 -4.12
C THR A 48 -8.10 -5.58 -5.21
N TRP A 49 -7.32 -4.51 -5.13
CA TRP A 49 -7.47 -3.36 -6.02
C TRP A 49 -6.55 -3.41 -7.22
N GLY A 50 -5.52 -4.26 -7.18
CA GLY A 50 -4.53 -4.33 -8.24
C GLY A 50 -5.01 -5.14 -9.43
N LEU A 51 -4.08 -5.33 -10.37
CA LEU A 51 -4.35 -6.08 -11.59
C LEU A 51 -4.63 -7.54 -11.25
N GLN A 52 -5.73 -8.06 -11.77
CA GLN A 52 -6.20 -9.41 -11.42
C GLN A 52 -5.88 -10.47 -12.46
N GLU A 53 -5.05 -10.15 -13.44
CA GLU A 53 -4.75 -11.10 -14.51
C GLU A 53 -3.58 -11.99 -14.19
N ASP A 54 -3.78 -13.31 -14.24
CA ASP A 54 -2.72 -14.25 -13.94
C ASP A 54 -1.56 -14.16 -14.91
N SER A 55 -1.82 -13.79 -16.15
CA SER A 55 -0.78 -13.72 -17.16
C SER A 55 0.02 -12.43 -17.13
N ALA A 56 -0.34 -11.51 -16.26
CA ALA A 56 0.34 -10.21 -16.21
C ALA A 56 1.77 -10.38 -15.69
N THR A 57 2.70 -9.60 -16.26
CA THR A 57 4.08 -9.63 -15.82
C THR A 57 4.24 -8.88 -14.51
N TRP A 58 5.40 -9.06 -13.87
CA TRP A 58 5.70 -8.30 -12.65
C TRP A 58 5.66 -6.80 -12.92
N GLU A 59 6.20 -6.38 -14.08
CA GLU A 59 6.21 -4.97 -14.44
C GLU A 59 4.80 -4.42 -14.63
N GLU A 60 3.91 -5.21 -15.20
CA GLU A 60 2.53 -4.79 -15.36
C GLU A 60 1.82 -4.63 -14.03
N HIS A 61 2.06 -5.57 -13.11
CA HIS A 61 1.50 -5.46 -11.76
C HIS A 61 2.03 -4.21 -11.07
N MET A 62 3.33 -3.97 -11.18
CA MET A 62 3.93 -2.80 -10.52
C MET A 62 3.39 -1.50 -11.10
N ALA A 63 3.26 -1.43 -12.43
CA ALA A 63 2.74 -0.20 -13.04
C ALA A 63 1.35 0.11 -12.52
N HIS A 64 0.50 -0.90 -12.42
CA HIS A 64 -0.85 -0.73 -11.92
C HIS A 64 -0.85 -0.32 -10.45
N ASP A 65 -0.01 -0.97 -9.65
CA ASP A 65 0.08 -0.69 -8.22
C ASP A 65 0.58 0.73 -7.96
N LEU A 66 1.51 1.22 -8.78
CA LEU A 66 2.01 2.59 -8.62
C LEU A 66 0.91 3.62 -8.92
N ILE A 67 0.01 3.30 -9.85
CA ILE A 67 -1.13 4.17 -10.11
C ILE A 67 -2.05 4.21 -8.89
N LEU A 68 -2.31 3.05 -8.29
CA LEU A 68 -3.12 3.00 -7.06
C LEU A 68 -2.47 3.81 -5.95
N LEU A 69 -1.17 3.63 -5.80
CA LEU A 69 -0.41 4.33 -4.77
C LEU A 69 -0.52 5.84 -4.93
N SER A 70 -0.51 6.32 -6.17
CA SER A 70 -0.54 7.76 -6.44
C SER A 70 -1.82 8.43 -5.95
N GLY A 71 -2.88 7.65 -5.73
CA GLY A 71 -4.13 8.18 -5.20
C GLY A 71 -4.24 8.12 -3.68
N CYS A 72 -3.18 7.70 -3.00
CA CYS A 72 -3.21 7.52 -1.56
C CYS A 72 -2.54 8.67 -0.83
N THR A 73 -2.79 8.78 0.46
CA THR A 73 -2.16 9.79 1.31
C THR A 73 -0.99 9.20 2.10
N HIS A 74 -1.02 7.90 2.32
CA HIS A 74 -0.03 7.22 3.15
C HIS A 74 0.37 5.91 2.51
N ILE A 75 1.58 5.45 2.84
CA ILE A 75 2.02 4.09 2.50
C ILE A 75 2.33 3.38 3.81
N LEU A 76 1.79 2.19 3.99
CA LEU A 76 2.06 1.37 5.17
C LEU A 76 2.95 0.22 4.75
N LEU A 77 4.13 0.13 5.35
CA LEU A 77 5.13 -0.86 5.00
C LEU A 77 5.05 -2.04 5.97
N LEU A 78 4.66 -3.18 5.45
CA LEU A 78 4.61 -4.40 6.25
C LEU A 78 6.01 -4.91 6.52
N ARG A 79 6.15 -5.69 7.59
CA ARG A 79 7.43 -6.23 7.99
C ARG A 79 8.08 -7.00 6.84
N GLY A 80 9.36 -6.79 6.62
CA GLY A 80 10.11 -7.45 5.56
C GLY A 80 10.13 -6.66 4.26
N TRP A 81 9.55 -5.47 4.24
CA TRP A 81 9.50 -4.66 3.03
C TRP A 81 10.89 -4.39 2.45
N GLN A 82 11.91 -4.33 3.31
CA GLN A 82 13.27 -4.01 2.87
C GLN A 82 13.83 -5.07 1.91
N TYR A 83 13.30 -6.27 2.00
CA TYR A 83 13.77 -7.39 1.19
C TYR A 83 12.88 -7.64 -0.04
N SER A 84 11.93 -6.75 -0.28
CA SER A 84 11.02 -6.89 -1.40
C SER A 84 11.31 -5.83 -2.45
N ARG A 85 11.63 -6.27 -3.65
CA ARG A 85 11.91 -5.36 -4.76
C ARG A 85 10.72 -4.43 -5.01
N GLY A 86 9.51 -4.99 -5.03
CA GLY A 86 8.30 -4.20 -5.29
C GLY A 86 8.02 -3.20 -4.19
N ALA A 87 8.16 -3.63 -2.93
CA ALA A 87 7.89 -2.74 -1.82
C ALA A 87 8.89 -1.59 -1.77
N ARG A 88 10.16 -1.87 -2.08
CA ARG A 88 11.16 -0.80 -2.13
C ARG A 88 10.85 0.22 -3.22
N LEU A 89 10.36 -0.26 -4.35
CA LEU A 89 9.99 0.61 -5.46
C LEU A 89 8.79 1.48 -5.09
N GLU A 90 7.80 0.86 -4.46
CA GLU A 90 6.60 1.59 -4.02
C GLU A 90 6.96 2.64 -2.98
N ARG A 91 7.84 2.30 -2.05
CA ARG A 91 8.28 3.26 -1.05
C ARG A 91 9.00 4.45 -1.69
N ALA A 92 9.87 4.17 -2.65
CA ALA A 92 10.59 5.25 -3.35
C ALA A 92 9.62 6.18 -4.05
N MET A 93 8.60 5.61 -4.71
CA MET A 93 7.60 6.42 -5.40
C MET A 93 6.77 7.21 -4.40
N ALA A 94 6.39 6.58 -3.28
CA ALA A 94 5.61 7.27 -2.26
C ALA A 94 6.35 8.49 -1.73
N ARG A 95 7.65 8.38 -1.55
CA ARG A 95 8.46 9.51 -1.10
C ARG A 95 8.46 10.65 -2.12
N LYS A 96 8.59 10.29 -3.39
CA LYS A 96 8.55 11.30 -4.45
C LYS A 96 7.21 12.01 -4.51
N LEU A 97 6.14 11.29 -4.21
CA LEU A 97 4.80 11.84 -4.25
C LEU A 97 4.42 12.58 -2.97
N GLY A 98 5.26 12.51 -1.96
CA GLY A 98 4.99 13.19 -0.70
C GLY A 98 4.05 12.46 0.23
N LEU A 99 3.85 11.16 0.03
CA LEU A 99 3.02 10.38 0.94
C LEU A 99 3.71 10.23 2.29
N LYS A 100 2.91 10.14 3.33
CA LYS A 100 3.43 9.87 4.66
C LYS A 100 3.65 8.38 4.83
N GLU A 101 4.72 8.04 5.53
CA GLU A 101 5.12 6.64 5.67
C GLU A 101 4.75 6.12 7.05
N ILE A 102 4.13 4.95 7.08
CA ILE A 102 3.81 4.24 8.31
C ILE A 102 4.63 2.96 8.30
N THR A 103 5.50 2.80 9.28
CA THR A 103 6.32 1.61 9.41
C THR A 103 5.93 0.91 10.70
N LEU A 104 5.76 -0.39 10.63
CA LEU A 104 5.41 -1.16 11.81
C LEU A 104 6.63 -1.37 12.67
N ASN A 105 6.43 -1.17 13.95
CA ASN A 105 7.52 -1.36 14.88
C ASN A 105 7.47 -2.77 15.42
N ASP A 106 8.60 -3.48 15.28
CA ASP A 106 8.67 -4.79 15.57
C ASP A 106 9.28 -5.09 16.79
N ARG A 107 9.06 -4.84 17.74
CA ARG A 107 9.78 -5.07 18.96
C ARG A 107 9.46 -6.25 19.68
#